data_e2d7b50485816156fbdf0ac50e1feecb
#
_entry.id   e2d7b50485816156fbdf0ac50e1feecb
#
_cell.length_a   1.000
_cell.length_b   1.000
_cell.length_c   1.000
_cell.angle_alpha   90.00
_cell.angle_beta   90.00
_cell.angle_gamma   90.00
#
_symmetry.space_group_name_H-M   'P 1'
#
loop_
_entity.id
_entity.type
_entity.pdbx_description
1 polymer ?
#
loop_
_entity_poly.entity_id
_entity_poly.type
_entity_poly.pdbx_seq_one_letter_code
_entity_poly.pdbx_strand_id
1 'polypeptide(L)'
;MNYGNYFFAFNPSAENEKKMYERNIRLLETIYNVLNEYNINVKCKGYTFMKDAICIITDLKRLDICLEKEVYPLIAKKYAITGTDTVEHGIRNALKSAEFKTNLLLPRPTNKLFLLMAAQEVNARLLKELIV
;
A
#
# COMPACT_ATOMS: atom_id res chain seq x y z
N MET A 1 -7.24 -1.60 16.15
CA MET A 1 -6.16 -1.54 15.14
C MET A 1 -5.43 -0.21 15.26
N ASN A 2 -4.12 -0.25 15.33
CA ASN A 2 -3.32 0.95 15.52
C ASN A 2 -2.65 1.36 14.19
N TYR A 3 -3.23 2.32 13.51
CA TYR A 3 -2.72 2.81 12.23
C TYR A 3 -1.47 3.69 12.39
N GLY A 4 -1.14 4.14 13.60
CA GLY A 4 0.05 4.93 13.84
C GLY A 4 1.34 4.23 13.42
N ASN A 5 1.34 2.90 13.45
CA ASN A 5 2.52 2.13 13.08
C ASN A 5 2.87 2.26 11.60
N TYR A 6 1.89 2.51 10.74
CA TYR A 6 2.12 2.70 9.31
C TYR A 6 2.73 4.05 9.01
N PHE A 7 2.60 4.98 9.92
CA PHE A 7 3.03 6.35 9.73
C PHE A 7 4.22 6.71 10.61
N PHE A 8 4.81 5.70 11.25
CA PHE A 8 5.99 5.85 12.10
C PHE A 8 5.80 6.80 13.28
N ALA A 9 4.58 6.90 13.80
CA ALA A 9 4.25 7.78 14.90
C ALA A 9 4.43 7.07 16.24
N PHE A 10 5.66 6.67 16.57
CA PHE A 10 5.93 6.01 17.84
C PHE A 10 7.36 6.29 18.30
N ASN A 11 7.56 6.10 19.61
CA ASN A 11 8.84 6.32 20.25
C ASN A 11 9.59 4.96 20.38
N PRO A 12 10.76 4.80 19.76
CA PRO A 12 11.48 3.53 19.76
C PRO A 12 12.31 3.28 21.02
N SER A 13 11.92 3.82 22.17
CA SER A 13 12.69 3.67 23.40
C SER A 13 12.64 2.26 23.99
N ALA A 14 11.58 1.50 23.74
CA ALA A 14 11.42 0.15 24.22
C ALA A 14 11.87 -0.86 23.15
N GLU A 15 12.34 -2.03 23.61
CA GLU A 15 12.79 -3.10 22.71
C GLU A 15 11.70 -3.52 21.72
N ASN A 16 10.45 -3.63 22.20
CA ASN A 16 9.33 -4.02 21.36
C ASN A 16 9.02 -2.96 20.30
N GLU A 17 9.14 -1.70 20.66
CA GLU A 17 8.92 -0.58 19.74
C GLU A 17 9.99 -0.56 18.65
N LYS A 18 11.23 -0.83 19.02
CA LYS A 18 12.33 -0.89 18.06
C LYS A 18 12.11 -2.01 17.05
N LYS A 19 11.70 -3.18 17.49
CA LYS A 19 11.41 -4.29 16.58
C LYS A 19 10.24 -3.96 15.66
N MET A 20 9.23 -3.29 16.17
CA MET A 20 8.09 -2.86 15.38
C MET A 20 8.52 -1.83 14.32
N TYR A 21 9.39 -0.90 14.70
CA TYR A 21 9.94 0.09 13.77
C TYR A 21 10.67 -0.61 12.61
N GLU A 22 11.54 -1.55 12.93
CA GLU A 22 12.29 -2.30 11.92
C GLU A 22 11.35 -3.07 10.99
N ARG A 23 10.30 -3.65 11.54
CA ARG A 23 9.29 -4.37 10.75
C ARG A 23 8.55 -3.42 9.79
N ASN A 24 8.22 -2.23 10.26
CA ASN A 24 7.52 -1.25 9.43
C ASN A 24 8.41 -0.74 8.29
N ILE A 25 9.70 -0.54 8.55
CA ILE A 25 10.63 -0.16 7.49
C ILE A 25 10.72 -1.25 6.43
N ARG A 26 10.82 -2.51 6.84
CA ARG A 26 10.87 -3.65 5.93
C ARG A 26 9.59 -3.75 5.10
N LEU A 27 8.45 -3.53 5.73
CA LEU A 27 7.17 -3.51 5.03
C LEU A 27 7.17 -2.44 3.95
N LEU A 28 7.58 -1.22 4.28
CA LEU A 28 7.62 -0.12 3.31
C LEU A 28 8.59 -0.40 2.17
N GLU A 29 9.77 -0.92 2.47
CA GLU A 29 10.74 -1.26 1.42
C GLU A 29 10.15 -2.29 0.46
N THR A 30 9.47 -3.28 1.00
CA THR A 30 8.84 -4.32 0.17
C THR A 30 7.75 -3.72 -0.71
N ILE A 31 6.92 -2.83 -0.16
CA ILE A 31 5.88 -2.16 -0.93
C ILE A 31 6.49 -1.34 -2.06
N TYR A 32 7.53 -0.55 -1.78
CA TYR A 32 8.19 0.24 -2.80
C TYR A 32 8.77 -0.65 -3.90
N ASN A 33 9.37 -1.76 -3.53
CA ASN A 33 9.92 -2.69 -4.51
C ASN A 33 8.83 -3.25 -5.42
N VAL A 34 7.69 -3.63 -4.85
CA VAL A 34 6.58 -4.14 -5.64
C VAL A 34 6.05 -3.06 -6.59
N LEU A 35 5.81 -1.86 -6.09
CA LEU A 35 5.28 -0.77 -6.93
C LEU A 35 6.26 -0.39 -8.04
N ASN A 36 7.55 -0.36 -7.73
CA ASN A 36 8.57 0.02 -8.71
C ASN A 36 8.72 -0.99 -9.83
N GLU A 37 8.38 -2.25 -9.58
CA GLU A 37 8.38 -3.27 -10.64
C GLU A 37 7.34 -3.00 -11.72
N TYR A 38 6.32 -2.23 -11.41
CA TYR A 38 5.30 -1.82 -12.38
C TYR A 38 5.61 -0.47 -13.02
N ASN A 39 6.75 0.12 -12.70
CA ASN A 39 7.19 1.42 -13.23
C ASN A 39 6.20 2.55 -12.99
N ILE A 40 5.53 2.52 -11.86
CA ILE A 40 4.63 3.60 -11.45
C ILE A 40 5.47 4.81 -11.04
N ASN A 41 5.08 5.98 -11.50
CA ASN A 41 5.83 7.21 -11.25
C ASN A 41 5.83 7.55 -9.75
N VAL A 42 7.01 7.49 -9.13
CA VAL A 42 7.18 7.75 -7.70
C VAL A 42 6.84 9.19 -7.31
N LYS A 43 6.85 10.11 -8.27
CA LYS A 43 6.59 11.52 -7.99
C LYS A 43 5.10 11.86 -7.96
N CYS A 44 4.23 10.98 -8.44
CA CYS A 44 2.81 11.27 -8.45
C CYS A 44 2.17 10.96 -7.09
N LYS A 45 1.11 11.70 -6.77
CA LYS A 45 0.39 11.49 -5.50
C LYS A 45 -0.20 10.09 -5.41
N GLY A 46 -0.60 9.52 -6.54
CA GLY A 46 -1.17 8.19 -6.58
C GLY A 46 -0.21 7.11 -6.08
N TYR A 47 1.09 7.27 -6.32
CA TYR A 47 2.10 6.36 -5.80
C TYR A 47 2.07 6.34 -4.26
N THR A 48 2.04 7.53 -3.66
CA THR A 48 1.96 7.65 -2.20
C THR A 48 0.66 7.06 -1.67
N PHE A 49 -0.45 7.31 -2.34
CA PHE A 49 -1.74 6.74 -1.95
C PHE A 49 -1.75 5.22 -2.06
N MET A 50 -1.16 4.68 -3.11
CA MET A 50 -1.02 3.22 -3.26
C MET A 50 -0.21 2.62 -2.13
N LYS A 51 0.90 3.23 -1.79
CA LYS A 51 1.75 2.79 -0.69
C LYS A 51 0.94 2.71 0.61
N ASP A 52 0.22 3.77 0.93
CA ASP A 52 -0.59 3.78 2.15
C ASP A 52 -1.73 2.78 2.10
N ALA A 53 -2.38 2.64 0.95
CA ALA A 53 -3.46 1.67 0.79
C ALA A 53 -2.96 0.24 1.00
N ILE A 54 -1.81 -0.09 0.44
CA ILE A 54 -1.24 -1.43 0.61
C ILE A 54 -0.89 -1.68 2.08
N CYS A 55 -0.32 -0.69 2.77
CA CYS A 55 -0.06 -0.80 4.20
C CYS A 55 -1.32 -1.15 4.98
N ILE A 56 -2.41 -0.44 4.72
CA ILE A 56 -3.66 -0.65 5.42
C ILE A 56 -4.22 -2.03 5.11
N ILE A 57 -4.21 -2.42 3.85
CA ILE A 57 -4.74 -3.71 3.42
C ILE A 57 -3.95 -4.86 4.05
N THR A 58 -2.63 -4.77 4.08
CA THR A 58 -1.81 -5.82 4.71
C THR A 58 -2.14 -5.96 6.20
N ASP A 59 -2.48 -4.85 6.85
CA ASP A 59 -2.84 -4.90 8.28
C ASP A 59 -4.22 -5.52 8.50
N LEU A 60 -5.16 -5.29 7.60
CA LEU A 60 -6.51 -5.83 7.74
C LEU A 60 -6.56 -7.35 7.64
N LYS A 61 -5.63 -7.97 6.93
CA LYS A 61 -5.47 -9.43 6.82
C LYS A 61 -6.72 -10.16 6.34
N ARG A 62 -7.48 -9.53 5.45
CA ARG A 62 -8.65 -10.14 4.82
C ARG A 62 -8.80 -9.59 3.41
N LEU A 63 -9.61 -10.25 2.59
CA LEU A 63 -9.78 -9.90 1.18
C LEU A 63 -11.09 -9.18 0.87
N ASP A 64 -12.07 -9.26 1.75
CA ASP A 64 -13.38 -8.64 1.57
C ASP A 64 -13.36 -7.18 2.02
N ILE A 65 -12.54 -6.39 1.35
CA ILE A 65 -12.28 -5.00 1.75
C ILE A 65 -13.08 -4.04 0.90
N CYS A 66 -13.70 -3.05 1.54
CA CYS A 66 -14.32 -1.94 0.83
C CYS A 66 -13.37 -0.75 0.88
N LEU A 67 -12.73 -0.43 -0.25
CA LEU A 67 -11.75 0.65 -0.30
C LEU A 67 -12.34 1.98 0.13
N GLU A 68 -13.56 2.28 -0.33
CA GLU A 68 -14.20 3.55 -0.06
C GLU A 68 -14.55 3.78 1.40
N LYS A 69 -14.81 2.70 2.14
CA LYS A 69 -15.20 2.80 3.55
C LYS A 69 -14.06 2.53 4.50
N GLU A 70 -13.14 1.65 4.14
CA GLU A 70 -12.13 1.14 5.06
C GLU A 70 -10.72 1.64 4.78
N VAL A 71 -10.43 2.05 3.57
CA VAL A 71 -9.06 2.42 3.17
C VAL A 71 -8.94 3.89 2.81
N TYR A 72 -9.70 4.36 1.84
CA TYR A 72 -9.57 5.73 1.34
C TYR A 72 -9.81 6.81 2.41
N PRO A 73 -10.79 6.66 3.33
CA PRO A 73 -10.96 7.67 4.36
C PRO A 73 -9.74 7.85 5.27
N LEU A 74 -9.02 6.78 5.55
CA LEU A 74 -7.81 6.86 6.37
C LEU A 74 -6.70 7.64 5.65
N ILE A 75 -6.56 7.42 4.35
CA ILE A 75 -5.58 8.14 3.55
C ILE A 75 -5.96 9.61 3.43
N ALA A 76 -7.22 9.90 3.18
CA ALA A 76 -7.71 11.27 3.10
C ALA A 76 -7.45 12.01 4.40
N LYS A 77 -7.70 11.37 5.53
CA LYS A 77 -7.46 11.95 6.84
C LYS A 77 -5.97 12.24 7.06
N LYS A 78 -5.11 11.31 6.68
CA LYS A 78 -3.66 11.47 6.84
C LYS A 78 -3.13 12.70 6.13
N TYR A 79 -3.63 12.96 4.93
CA TYR A 79 -3.14 14.08 4.10
C TYR A 79 -4.06 15.30 4.13
N ALA A 80 -5.01 15.32 5.05
CA ALA A 80 -5.97 16.42 5.19
C ALA A 80 -6.72 16.73 3.89
N ILE A 81 -7.12 15.67 3.19
CA ILE A 81 -7.89 15.76 1.94
C ILE A 81 -9.38 15.70 2.29
N THR A 82 -10.18 16.58 1.68
CA THR A 82 -11.57 16.74 2.03
C THR A 82 -12.44 15.53 1.64
N GLY A 83 -12.17 14.90 0.52
CA GLY A 83 -12.98 13.77 0.05
C GLY A 83 -12.15 12.59 -0.43
N THR A 84 -12.76 11.43 -0.46
CA THR A 84 -12.08 10.20 -0.87
C THR A 84 -11.90 10.11 -2.39
N ASP A 85 -12.63 10.90 -3.16
CA ASP A 85 -12.52 10.91 -4.63
C ASP A 85 -11.12 11.26 -5.09
N THR A 86 -10.46 12.19 -4.41
CA THR A 86 -9.08 12.58 -4.73
C THR A 86 -8.14 11.40 -4.60
N VAL A 87 -8.31 10.60 -3.56
CA VAL A 87 -7.50 9.40 -3.34
C VAL A 87 -7.75 8.39 -4.45
N GLU A 88 -9.01 8.10 -4.74
CA GLU A 88 -9.38 7.15 -5.78
C GLU A 88 -8.84 7.57 -7.15
N HIS A 89 -9.04 8.82 -7.52
CA HIS A 89 -8.58 9.32 -8.82
C HIS A 89 -7.06 9.34 -8.91
N GLY A 90 -6.38 9.67 -7.82
CA GLY A 90 -4.93 9.65 -7.78
C GLY A 90 -4.39 8.24 -8.03
N ILE A 91 -4.97 7.25 -7.39
CA ILE A 91 -4.57 5.85 -7.59
C ILE A 91 -4.88 5.41 -9.03
N ARG A 92 -6.06 5.75 -9.52
CA ARG A 92 -6.45 5.38 -10.88
C ARG A 92 -5.50 5.98 -11.91
N ASN A 93 -5.12 7.24 -11.74
CA ASN A 93 -4.20 7.91 -12.65
C ASN A 93 -2.80 7.29 -12.59
N ALA A 94 -2.33 6.96 -11.40
CA ALA A 94 -1.04 6.27 -11.25
C ALA A 94 -1.08 4.91 -11.94
N LEU A 95 -2.19 4.20 -11.80
CA LEU A 95 -2.36 2.88 -12.39
C LEU A 95 -2.36 2.92 -13.91
N LYS A 96 -2.81 4.03 -14.51
CA LYS A 96 -2.77 4.20 -15.97
C LYS A 96 -1.35 4.20 -16.52
N SER A 97 -0.38 4.64 -15.73
CA SER A 97 1.02 4.68 -16.15
C SER A 97 1.76 3.38 -15.85
N ALA A 98 1.13 2.47 -15.14
CA ALA A 98 1.76 1.21 -14.76
C ALA A 98 2.01 0.30 -15.96
N GLU A 99 3.12 -0.42 -15.92
CA GLU A 99 3.47 -1.40 -16.93
C GLU A 99 3.26 -2.81 -16.39
N PHE A 100 2.43 -3.56 -17.09
CA PHE A 100 2.13 -4.95 -16.71
C PHE A 100 2.85 -5.89 -17.66
N LYS A 101 3.54 -6.88 -17.09
CA LYS A 101 4.33 -7.84 -17.87
C LYS A 101 3.46 -8.86 -18.62
N THR A 102 2.19 -8.93 -18.27
CA THR A 102 1.30 -9.92 -18.86
C THR A 102 0.55 -9.34 -20.03
N ASN A 103 0.00 -10.22 -20.78
CA ASN A 103 -0.48 -10.06 -22.09
C ASN A 103 -1.46 -8.91 -22.28
N LEU A 104 -1.18 -8.21 -23.27
CA LEU A 104 -1.76 -7.04 -23.82
C LEU A 104 -3.26 -7.07 -24.08
N LEU A 105 -3.86 -8.25 -24.10
CA LEU A 105 -5.29 -8.40 -24.41
C LEU A 105 -6.22 -8.25 -23.21
N LEU A 106 -5.64 -8.20 -22.02
CA LEU A 106 -6.45 -8.03 -20.82
C LEU A 106 -6.59 -6.54 -20.48
N PRO A 107 -7.78 -6.10 -20.02
CA PRO A 107 -7.93 -4.72 -19.57
C PRO A 107 -7.08 -4.47 -18.33
N ARG A 108 -6.76 -3.20 -18.08
CA ARG A 108 -6.05 -2.84 -16.87
C ARG A 108 -6.89 -3.23 -15.66
N PRO A 109 -6.25 -3.67 -14.57
CA PRO A 109 -7.00 -3.99 -13.36
C PRO A 109 -7.64 -2.75 -12.76
N THR A 110 -8.71 -2.95 -12.01
CA THR A 110 -9.29 -1.89 -11.20
C THR A 110 -8.35 -1.54 -10.05
N ASN A 111 -8.56 -0.40 -9.42
CA ASN A 111 -7.81 -0.03 -8.22
C ASN A 111 -7.85 -1.14 -7.19
N LYS A 112 -9.04 -1.67 -6.90
CA LYS A 112 -9.21 -2.71 -5.90
C LYS A 112 -8.42 -3.96 -6.24
N LEU A 113 -8.54 -4.44 -7.46
CA LEU A 113 -7.83 -5.65 -7.86
C LEU A 113 -6.32 -5.46 -7.78
N PHE A 114 -5.81 -4.34 -8.29
CA PHE A 114 -4.39 -4.07 -8.25
C PHE A 114 -3.87 -3.99 -6.81
N LEU A 115 -4.57 -3.25 -5.94
CA LEU A 115 -4.13 -3.08 -4.56
C LEU A 115 -4.16 -4.39 -3.78
N LEU A 116 -5.18 -5.23 -4.01
CA LEU A 116 -5.22 -6.54 -3.38
C LEU A 116 -4.10 -7.46 -3.86
N MET A 117 -3.84 -7.47 -5.16
CA MET A 117 -2.74 -8.25 -5.73
C MET A 117 -1.40 -7.80 -5.18
N ALA A 118 -1.18 -6.49 -5.12
CA ALA A 118 0.06 -5.93 -4.61
C ALA A 118 0.24 -6.28 -3.13
N ALA A 119 -0.82 -6.17 -2.34
CA ALA A 119 -0.78 -6.52 -0.91
C ALA A 119 -0.44 -7.99 -0.72
N GLN A 120 -1.01 -8.88 -1.53
CA GLN A 120 -0.70 -10.31 -1.45
C GLN A 120 0.75 -10.58 -1.81
N GLU A 121 1.29 -9.90 -2.82
CA GLU A 121 2.69 -10.05 -3.19
C GLU A 121 3.62 -9.57 -2.09
N VAL A 122 3.28 -8.45 -1.47
CA VAL A 122 4.05 -7.92 -0.34
C VAL A 122 4.08 -8.94 0.80
N ASN A 123 2.91 -9.48 1.16
CA ASN A 123 2.85 -10.48 2.23
C ASN A 123 3.65 -11.73 1.90
N ALA A 124 3.59 -12.18 0.66
CA ALA A 124 4.34 -13.36 0.22
C ALA A 124 5.84 -13.14 0.34
N ARG A 125 6.33 -11.97 -0.05
CA ARG A 125 7.75 -11.64 0.07
C ARG A 125 8.21 -11.58 1.52
N LEU A 126 7.40 -10.98 2.39
CA LEU A 126 7.72 -10.91 3.80
C LEU A 126 7.75 -12.28 4.46
N LEU A 127 6.83 -13.17 4.08
CA LEU A 127 6.82 -14.54 4.59
C LEU A 127 8.07 -15.31 4.17
N LYS A 128 8.54 -15.13 2.96
CA LYS A 128 9.77 -15.79 2.49
C LYS A 128 10.96 -15.37 3.32
N GLU A 129 11.03 -14.11 3.73
CA GLU A 129 12.13 -13.63 4.57
C GLU A 129 12.14 -14.30 5.94
N LEU A 130 10.96 -14.64 6.47
CA LEU A 130 10.86 -15.29 7.77
C LEU A 130 11.27 -16.77 7.74
N ILE A 131 11.14 -17.39 6.57
CA ILE A 131 11.40 -18.83 6.41
C ILE A 131 12.87 -19.13 6.14
N VAL A 132 13.58 -18.19 5.56
CA VAL A 132 14.98 -18.36 5.17
C VAL A 132 15.95 -18.30 6.36
#